data_0ebd52b268300dc99653f02484e75343
#
_entry.id   0ebd52b268300dc99653f02484e75343
#
_cell.length_a   1.000
_cell.length_b   1.000
_cell.length_c   1.000
_cell.angle_alpha   90.00
_cell.angle_beta   90.00
_cell.angle_gamma   90.00
#
_symmetry.space_group_name_H-M   'P 1'
#
loop_
_entity.id
_entity.type
_entity.pdbx_description
1 polymer ?
#
loop_
_entity_poly.entity_id
_entity_poly.type
_entity_poly.pdbx_seq_one_letter_code
_entity_poly.pdbx_strand_id
1 'polypeptide(L)'
;MASAHIEHKLSLLPDLPGCYLMKNLNSQIIYVGKAKNLKNRVRSYFKSSHTGKTARLVSEIADFEFIVTSTDKEAFLLEITLIQKHQPYFNIKLKKGTGYPYIKITNERDPQILIVSDVRKDGGYYFGPYPNVYAAQETVNFIQKVYPLRRCHGFQKRPCLYYHMGQCLGACFKTVPVAEYDAQIKRIKSFLNGHVETVKKQLTKRMDQAAADLEFERAAELRDQLNYIEMTVEKQKIISNDNTPRDLFNFYLDKGWLSIQVFFIRQARLMKREKRLFPVVSTAPEEMTSFILQFYNRKNNVLPREVLVPNGLDKQVLSDILGIPVRTP
;
A
#
# COMPACT_ATOMS: atom_id res chain seq x y z
N MET A 1 -34.07 5.90 -26.19
CA MET A 1 -34.82 4.63 -26.06
C MET A 1 -33.83 3.51 -26.29
N ALA A 2 -33.86 2.44 -25.46
CA ALA A 2 -33.02 1.27 -25.69
C ALA A 2 -33.43 0.61 -27.02
N SER A 3 -32.46 0.09 -27.77
CA SER A 3 -32.78 -0.65 -29.01
C SER A 3 -33.52 -1.94 -28.66
N ALA A 4 -34.36 -2.47 -29.57
CA ALA A 4 -35.09 -3.74 -29.38
C ALA A 4 -34.14 -4.88 -28.98
N HIS A 5 -32.88 -4.85 -29.44
CA HIS A 5 -31.81 -5.76 -29.08
C HIS A 5 -31.43 -5.67 -27.58
N ILE A 6 -31.27 -4.45 -27.05
CA ILE A 6 -30.96 -4.22 -25.63
C ILE A 6 -32.15 -4.66 -24.76
N GLU A 7 -33.40 -4.35 -25.16
CA GLU A 7 -34.60 -4.75 -24.42
C GLU A 7 -34.70 -6.28 -24.31
N HIS A 8 -34.44 -6.99 -25.39
CA HIS A 8 -34.38 -8.45 -25.37
C HIS A 8 -33.31 -8.97 -24.39
N LYS A 9 -32.08 -8.44 -24.45
CA LYS A 9 -31.00 -8.82 -23.53
C LYS A 9 -31.33 -8.49 -22.07
N LEU A 10 -31.99 -7.38 -21.79
CA LEU A 10 -32.46 -7.01 -20.45
C LEU A 10 -33.48 -8.02 -19.88
N SER A 11 -34.28 -8.69 -20.75
CA SER A 11 -35.22 -9.72 -20.30
C SER A 11 -34.51 -11.01 -19.84
N LEU A 12 -33.32 -11.28 -20.38
CA LEU A 12 -32.53 -12.49 -20.08
C LEU A 12 -31.68 -12.37 -18.80
N LEU A 13 -31.63 -11.20 -18.19
CA LEU A 13 -30.78 -10.98 -16.99
C LEU A 13 -31.31 -11.74 -15.78
N PRO A 14 -30.47 -12.55 -15.10
CA PRO A 14 -30.84 -13.29 -13.91
C PRO A 14 -30.84 -12.40 -12.65
N ASP A 15 -31.57 -12.82 -11.65
CA ASP A 15 -31.57 -12.23 -10.30
C ASP A 15 -30.42 -12.78 -9.44
N LEU A 16 -29.20 -12.81 -9.99
CA LEU A 16 -27.98 -13.38 -9.41
C LEU A 16 -26.85 -12.33 -9.38
N PRO A 17 -25.83 -12.50 -8.50
CA PRO A 17 -24.66 -11.66 -8.50
C PRO A 17 -23.78 -11.89 -9.74
N GLY A 18 -23.03 -10.88 -10.12
CA GLY A 18 -22.10 -10.99 -11.25
C GLY A 18 -21.52 -9.68 -11.71
N CYS A 19 -20.82 -9.72 -12.86
CA CYS A 19 -20.26 -8.57 -13.54
C CYS A 19 -20.97 -8.33 -14.87
N TYR A 20 -21.03 -7.05 -15.26
CA TYR A 20 -21.54 -6.64 -16.57
C TYR A 20 -20.53 -5.76 -17.27
N LEU A 21 -20.45 -5.89 -18.60
CA LEU A 21 -19.51 -5.21 -19.47
C LEU A 21 -20.31 -4.43 -20.49
N MET A 22 -20.27 -3.08 -20.42
CA MET A 22 -20.93 -2.22 -21.38
C MET A 22 -20.01 -1.97 -22.58
N LYS A 23 -20.57 -2.09 -23.79
CA LYS A 23 -19.86 -1.94 -25.06
C LYS A 23 -20.42 -0.78 -25.89
N ASN A 24 -19.54 -0.10 -26.60
CA ASN A 24 -19.91 0.91 -27.59
C ASN A 24 -20.23 0.28 -28.96
N LEU A 25 -20.57 1.12 -29.93
CA LEU A 25 -20.86 0.70 -31.32
C LEU A 25 -19.71 -0.08 -31.98
N ASN A 26 -18.47 0.16 -31.55
CA ASN A 26 -17.28 -0.53 -32.06
C ASN A 26 -16.97 -1.82 -31.27
N SER A 27 -17.91 -2.33 -30.49
CA SER A 27 -17.75 -3.51 -29.61
C SER A 27 -16.63 -3.38 -28.56
N GLN A 28 -16.14 -2.15 -28.30
CA GLN A 28 -15.14 -1.90 -27.26
C GLN A 28 -15.82 -1.86 -25.90
N ILE A 29 -15.22 -2.50 -24.90
CA ILE A 29 -15.67 -2.45 -23.51
C ILE A 29 -15.34 -1.06 -22.97
N ILE A 30 -16.38 -0.26 -22.69
CA ILE A 30 -16.27 1.12 -22.19
C ILE A 30 -16.47 1.22 -20.68
N TYR A 31 -17.16 0.25 -20.07
CA TYR A 31 -17.38 0.18 -18.63
C TYR A 31 -17.53 -1.27 -18.16
N VAL A 32 -17.01 -1.57 -17.00
CA VAL A 32 -17.19 -2.83 -16.28
C VAL A 32 -17.74 -2.49 -14.90
N GLY A 33 -18.78 -3.20 -14.47
CA GLY A 33 -19.35 -3.04 -13.13
C GLY A 33 -19.80 -4.37 -12.56
N LYS A 34 -19.88 -4.43 -11.24
CA LYS A 34 -20.46 -5.56 -10.52
C LYS A 34 -21.90 -5.29 -10.09
N ALA A 35 -22.61 -6.34 -9.77
CA ALA A 35 -23.94 -6.27 -9.18
C ALA A 35 -24.16 -7.42 -8.19
N LYS A 36 -24.84 -7.13 -7.07
CA LYS A 36 -25.45 -8.19 -6.21
C LYS A 36 -26.66 -8.83 -6.90
N ASN A 37 -27.32 -8.06 -7.77
CA ASN A 37 -28.41 -8.50 -8.62
C ASN A 37 -28.24 -7.85 -10.00
N LEU A 38 -27.80 -8.65 -10.98
CA LEU A 38 -27.51 -8.20 -12.35
C LEU A 38 -28.72 -7.55 -13.00
N LYS A 39 -29.92 -8.16 -12.86
CA LYS A 39 -31.17 -7.67 -13.48
C LYS A 39 -31.52 -6.27 -13.00
N ASN A 40 -31.52 -6.03 -11.70
CA ASN A 40 -31.87 -4.73 -11.14
C ASN A 40 -30.83 -3.67 -11.52
N ARG A 41 -29.55 -4.01 -11.41
CA ARG A 41 -28.44 -3.07 -11.64
C ARG A 41 -28.34 -2.68 -13.10
N VAL A 42 -28.34 -3.62 -14.03
CA VAL A 42 -28.19 -3.28 -15.46
C VAL A 42 -29.41 -2.53 -15.97
N ARG A 43 -30.61 -2.92 -15.56
CA ARG A 43 -31.84 -2.20 -15.93
C ARG A 43 -31.87 -0.76 -15.44
N SER A 44 -31.28 -0.45 -14.30
CA SER A 44 -31.25 0.92 -13.76
C SER A 44 -30.58 1.92 -14.70
N TYR A 45 -29.60 1.51 -15.52
CA TYR A 45 -28.96 2.37 -16.50
C TYR A 45 -29.91 2.82 -17.63
N PHE A 46 -30.90 2.00 -17.98
CA PHE A 46 -31.80 2.24 -19.10
C PHE A 46 -33.17 2.80 -18.67
N LYS A 47 -33.54 2.66 -17.40
CA LYS A 47 -34.85 3.09 -16.87
C LYS A 47 -34.82 4.45 -16.19
N SER A 48 -33.69 4.85 -15.63
CA SER A 48 -33.56 6.08 -14.84
C SER A 48 -32.92 7.20 -15.66
N SER A 49 -33.28 8.44 -15.36
CA SER A 49 -32.55 9.60 -15.87
C SER A 49 -31.22 9.73 -15.17
N HIS A 50 -30.16 9.96 -15.92
CA HIS A 50 -28.81 10.08 -15.42
C HIS A 50 -28.23 11.46 -15.75
N THR A 51 -27.29 11.92 -14.93
CA THR A 51 -26.57 13.18 -15.12
C THR A 51 -25.07 12.95 -15.21
N GLY A 52 -24.32 13.92 -15.71
CA GLY A 52 -22.87 13.90 -15.73
C GLY A 52 -22.27 12.73 -16.51
N LYS A 53 -21.28 12.07 -15.92
CA LYS A 53 -20.53 10.98 -16.57
C LYS A 53 -21.39 9.74 -16.83
N THR A 54 -22.37 9.46 -15.97
CA THR A 54 -23.28 8.32 -16.14
C THR A 54 -24.20 8.54 -17.36
N ALA A 55 -24.71 9.75 -17.55
CA ALA A 55 -25.50 10.08 -18.75
C ALA A 55 -24.67 9.88 -20.01
N ARG A 56 -23.43 10.31 -20.02
CA ARG A 56 -22.51 10.09 -21.13
C ARG A 56 -22.21 8.60 -21.34
N LEU A 57 -21.98 7.83 -20.29
CA LEU A 57 -21.82 6.37 -20.42
C LEU A 57 -23.05 5.76 -21.10
N VAL A 58 -24.26 6.08 -20.60
CA VAL A 58 -25.52 5.52 -21.13
C VAL A 58 -25.71 5.88 -22.60
N SER A 59 -25.36 7.08 -23.03
CA SER A 59 -25.46 7.50 -24.44
C SER A 59 -24.49 6.76 -25.37
N GLU A 60 -23.40 6.22 -24.85
CA GLU A 60 -22.39 5.47 -25.60
C GLU A 60 -22.63 3.95 -25.59
N ILE A 61 -23.56 3.44 -24.76
CA ILE A 61 -23.86 1.99 -24.71
C ILE A 61 -24.62 1.56 -25.97
N ALA A 62 -24.00 0.68 -26.74
CA ALA A 62 -24.63 0.02 -27.87
C ALA A 62 -25.00 -1.45 -27.57
N ASP A 63 -24.27 -2.09 -26.69
CA ASP A 63 -24.49 -3.48 -26.28
C ASP A 63 -23.93 -3.72 -24.87
N PHE A 64 -24.27 -4.84 -24.26
CA PHE A 64 -23.69 -5.30 -23.01
C PHE A 64 -23.58 -6.81 -22.94
N GLU A 65 -22.62 -7.28 -22.15
CA GLU A 65 -22.46 -8.68 -21.75
C GLU A 65 -22.53 -8.79 -20.24
N PHE A 66 -22.81 -9.99 -19.72
CA PHE A 66 -22.77 -10.24 -18.28
C PHE A 66 -22.17 -11.62 -17.99
N ILE A 67 -21.59 -11.75 -16.81
CA ILE A 67 -21.00 -12.98 -16.27
C ILE A 67 -21.60 -13.17 -14.90
N VAL A 68 -22.28 -14.30 -14.69
CA VAL A 68 -22.84 -14.68 -13.39
C VAL A 68 -21.74 -15.23 -12.50
N THR A 69 -21.79 -14.89 -11.22
CA THR A 69 -20.89 -15.43 -10.19
C THR A 69 -21.71 -16.08 -9.07
N SER A 70 -21.08 -16.95 -8.29
CA SER A 70 -21.76 -17.62 -7.19
C SER A 70 -21.93 -16.71 -5.98
N THR A 71 -21.03 -15.71 -5.81
CA THR A 71 -21.02 -14.80 -4.67
C THR A 71 -20.70 -13.35 -5.09
N ASP A 72 -21.08 -12.37 -4.26
CA ASP A 72 -20.72 -10.97 -4.44
C ASP A 72 -19.20 -10.77 -4.35
N LYS A 73 -18.50 -11.56 -3.52
CA LYS A 73 -17.02 -11.55 -3.43
C LYS A 73 -16.38 -11.96 -4.75
N GLU A 74 -16.86 -13.01 -5.39
CA GLU A 74 -16.39 -13.42 -6.71
C GLU A 74 -16.65 -12.33 -7.77
N ALA A 75 -17.83 -11.68 -7.71
CA ALA A 75 -18.14 -10.56 -8.60
C ALA A 75 -17.12 -9.41 -8.43
N PHE A 76 -16.73 -9.06 -7.21
CA PHE A 76 -15.69 -8.06 -6.97
C PHE A 76 -14.34 -8.42 -7.57
N LEU A 77 -13.87 -9.64 -7.34
CA LEU A 77 -12.57 -10.10 -7.87
C LEU A 77 -12.59 -10.14 -9.40
N LEU A 78 -13.71 -10.57 -9.98
CA LEU A 78 -13.91 -10.60 -11.42
C LEU A 78 -13.93 -9.19 -12.00
N GLU A 79 -14.64 -8.23 -11.39
CA GLU A 79 -14.68 -6.83 -11.80
C GLU A 79 -13.27 -6.23 -11.88
N ILE A 80 -12.46 -6.38 -10.82
CA ILE A 80 -11.08 -5.87 -10.79
C ILE A 80 -10.26 -6.48 -11.92
N THR A 81 -10.39 -7.80 -12.13
CA THR A 81 -9.66 -8.51 -13.17
C THR A 81 -10.04 -8.00 -14.56
N LEU A 82 -11.34 -7.81 -14.81
CA LEU A 82 -11.85 -7.31 -16.07
C LEU A 82 -11.46 -5.84 -16.31
N ILE A 83 -11.51 -5.00 -15.28
CA ILE A 83 -11.03 -3.59 -15.37
C ILE A 83 -9.53 -3.57 -15.70
N GLN A 84 -8.72 -4.41 -15.08
CA GLN A 84 -7.30 -4.49 -15.38
C GLN A 84 -7.01 -4.99 -16.80
N LYS A 85 -7.76 -5.99 -17.26
CA LYS A 85 -7.61 -6.58 -18.58
C LYS A 85 -8.01 -5.61 -19.70
N HIS A 86 -9.16 -4.98 -19.56
CA HIS A 86 -9.78 -4.19 -20.64
C HIS A 86 -9.53 -2.69 -20.53
N GLN A 87 -9.09 -2.19 -19.36
CA GLN A 87 -8.82 -0.77 -19.12
C GLN A 87 -9.94 0.16 -19.62
N PRO A 88 -11.23 -0.06 -19.23
CA PRO A 88 -12.36 0.64 -19.80
C PRO A 88 -12.30 2.13 -19.53
N TYR A 89 -12.82 2.96 -20.47
CA TYR A 89 -12.69 4.42 -20.37
C TYR A 89 -13.45 5.00 -19.18
N PHE A 90 -14.61 4.47 -18.85
CA PHE A 90 -15.48 5.00 -17.79
C PHE A 90 -15.14 4.49 -16.39
N ASN A 91 -14.33 3.45 -16.23
CA ASN A 91 -13.89 3.02 -14.90
C ASN A 91 -12.81 3.94 -14.31
N ILE A 92 -12.70 3.92 -12.99
CA ILE A 92 -11.57 4.56 -12.30
C ILE A 92 -10.28 3.89 -12.76
N LYS A 93 -9.37 4.69 -13.32
CA LYS A 93 -8.04 4.24 -13.72
C LYS A 93 -7.01 4.77 -12.74
N LEU A 94 -6.40 3.88 -11.99
CA LEU A 94 -5.24 4.24 -11.21
C LEU A 94 -4.03 4.29 -12.17
N LYS A 95 -3.57 5.48 -12.58
CA LYS A 95 -2.36 5.63 -13.39
C LYS A 95 -1.17 4.99 -12.64
N LYS A 96 -0.23 4.38 -13.39
CA LYS A 96 1.06 3.95 -12.81
C LYS A 96 1.73 5.22 -12.27
N GLY A 97 1.71 5.41 -10.95
CA GLY A 97 2.49 6.44 -10.29
C GLY A 97 3.93 5.98 -10.14
N THR A 98 4.87 6.91 -10.01
CA THR A 98 6.20 6.61 -9.49
C THR A 98 6.04 5.94 -8.14
N GLY A 99 6.57 4.72 -7.98
CA GLY A 99 6.51 3.97 -6.73
C GLY A 99 7.07 4.81 -5.58
N TYR A 100 6.51 4.62 -4.39
CA TYR A 100 7.01 5.29 -3.20
C TYR A 100 8.27 4.61 -2.70
N PRO A 101 9.19 5.34 -2.07
CA PRO A 101 10.34 4.72 -1.45
C PRO A 101 9.94 3.87 -0.25
N TYR A 102 10.40 2.64 -0.27
CA TYR A 102 10.33 1.68 0.83
C TYR A 102 11.74 1.31 1.24
N ILE A 103 11.94 1.04 2.52
CA ILE A 103 13.15 0.39 3.01
C ILE A 103 12.90 -1.11 2.95
N LYS A 104 13.77 -1.83 2.23
CA LYS A 104 13.72 -3.28 2.09
C LYS A 104 14.89 -3.93 2.82
N ILE A 105 14.61 -4.94 3.64
CA ILE A 105 15.62 -5.91 4.09
C ILE A 105 15.53 -7.10 3.15
N THR A 106 16.63 -7.45 2.46
CA THR A 106 16.65 -8.54 1.49
C THR A 106 16.56 -9.90 2.18
N ASN A 107 15.95 -10.88 1.51
CA ASN A 107 15.89 -12.28 1.96
C ASN A 107 17.03 -13.07 1.32
N GLU A 108 18.24 -12.77 1.73
CA GLU A 108 19.47 -13.43 1.29
C GLU A 108 20.19 -14.01 2.51
N ARG A 109 21.14 -14.92 2.29
CA ARG A 109 22.00 -15.43 3.35
C ARG A 109 22.70 -14.31 4.13
N ASP A 110 23.21 -13.32 3.41
CA ASP A 110 23.91 -12.15 3.93
C ASP A 110 23.06 -10.89 3.60
N PRO A 111 22.03 -10.57 4.42
CA PRO A 111 21.02 -9.60 4.08
C PRO A 111 21.55 -8.18 4.00
N GLN A 112 20.90 -7.37 3.15
CA GLN A 112 21.18 -5.94 2.94
C GLN A 112 19.96 -5.10 3.22
N ILE A 113 20.19 -3.81 3.48
CA ILE A 113 19.13 -2.80 3.52
C ILE A 113 19.22 -1.96 2.23
N LEU A 114 18.11 -1.90 1.51
CA LEU A 114 17.99 -1.20 0.24
C LEU A 114 16.79 -0.24 0.25
N ILE A 115 16.88 0.84 -0.52
CA ILE A 115 15.72 1.67 -0.83
C ILE A 115 15.18 1.23 -2.18
N VAL A 116 13.90 0.91 -2.21
CA VAL A 116 13.22 0.43 -3.41
C VAL A 116 11.91 1.19 -3.63
N SER A 117 11.51 1.35 -4.89
CA SER A 117 10.21 1.96 -5.23
C SER A 117 9.13 0.91 -5.51
N ASP A 118 9.53 -0.35 -5.73
CA ASP A 118 8.63 -1.46 -6.06
C ASP A 118 8.68 -2.52 -4.97
N VAL A 119 7.50 -2.95 -4.53
CA VAL A 119 7.36 -4.06 -3.59
C VAL A 119 7.17 -5.35 -4.36
N ARG A 120 7.97 -6.37 -4.03
CA ARG A 120 7.93 -7.68 -4.69
C ARG A 120 7.67 -8.78 -3.66
N LYS A 121 7.03 -9.87 -4.09
CA LYS A 121 6.85 -11.07 -3.27
C LYS A 121 8.11 -11.95 -3.36
N ASP A 122 9.20 -11.48 -2.77
CA ASP A 122 10.51 -12.14 -2.81
C ASP A 122 11.00 -12.58 -1.41
N GLY A 123 10.09 -12.62 -0.45
CA GLY A 123 10.41 -12.99 0.94
C GLY A 123 11.14 -11.91 1.74
N GLY A 124 11.50 -10.78 1.15
CA GLY A 124 12.08 -9.63 1.82
C GLY A 124 11.07 -8.88 2.69
N TYR A 125 11.58 -8.14 3.67
CA TYR A 125 10.75 -7.28 4.53
C TYR A 125 10.74 -5.86 4.00
N TYR A 126 9.54 -5.27 3.86
CA TYR A 126 9.33 -3.93 3.33
C TYR A 126 8.72 -3.02 4.38
N PHE A 127 9.30 -1.83 4.56
CA PHE A 127 8.86 -0.82 5.53
C PHE A 127 8.60 0.52 4.83
N GLY A 128 7.48 1.15 5.11
CA GLY A 128 7.07 2.41 4.48
C GLY A 128 5.56 2.44 4.21
N PRO A 129 5.09 3.28 3.28
CA PRO A 129 5.87 4.15 2.38
C PRO A 129 6.52 5.35 3.09
N TYR A 130 7.70 5.76 2.62
CA TYR A 130 8.34 6.99 3.07
C TYR A 130 7.87 8.20 2.23
N PRO A 131 7.88 9.43 2.81
CA PRO A 131 7.40 10.61 2.08
C PRO A 131 8.25 10.95 0.85
N ASN A 132 9.55 10.73 0.92
CA ASN A 132 10.50 10.92 -0.18
C ASN A 132 11.75 10.05 0.01
N VAL A 133 12.58 9.97 -1.02
CA VAL A 133 13.83 9.18 -1.01
C VAL A 133 14.81 9.68 0.05
N TYR A 134 14.87 10.99 0.29
CA TYR A 134 15.76 11.58 1.29
C TYR A 134 15.43 11.06 2.70
N ALA A 135 14.17 11.09 3.11
CA ALA A 135 13.75 10.57 4.41
C ALA A 135 14.05 9.06 4.57
N ALA A 136 13.88 8.28 3.50
CA ALA A 136 14.25 6.88 3.50
C ALA A 136 15.76 6.69 3.63
N GLN A 137 16.55 7.50 2.90
CA GLN A 137 18.02 7.44 2.94
C GLN A 137 18.58 7.80 4.32
N GLU A 138 18.07 8.84 4.96
CA GLU A 138 18.44 9.22 6.32
C GLU A 138 18.21 8.07 7.31
N THR A 139 17.04 7.42 7.21
CA THR A 139 16.71 6.26 8.04
C THR A 139 17.65 5.08 7.77
N VAL A 140 17.97 4.80 6.50
CA VAL A 140 18.91 3.74 6.12
C VAL A 140 20.31 4.05 6.61
N ASN A 141 20.78 5.29 6.46
CA ASN A 141 22.11 5.74 6.96
C ASN A 141 22.21 5.52 8.48
N PHE A 142 21.17 5.89 9.22
CA PHE A 142 21.12 5.64 10.67
C PHE A 142 21.19 4.15 10.98
N ILE A 143 20.32 3.33 10.37
CA ILE A 143 20.29 1.88 10.61
C ILE A 143 21.65 1.26 10.32
N GLN A 144 22.29 1.64 9.23
CA GLN A 144 23.60 1.14 8.83
C GLN A 144 24.74 1.52 9.78
N LYS A 145 24.61 2.62 10.54
CA LYS A 145 25.58 2.99 11.60
C LYS A 145 25.38 2.16 12.86
N VAL A 146 24.13 1.83 13.20
CA VAL A 146 23.77 1.16 14.46
C VAL A 146 23.83 -0.37 14.34
N TYR A 147 23.42 -0.90 13.17
CA TYR A 147 23.28 -2.35 12.95
C TYR A 147 24.21 -2.83 11.85
N PRO A 148 25.16 -3.74 12.18
CA PRO A 148 26.20 -4.17 11.25
C PRO A 148 25.68 -5.19 10.23
N LEU A 149 25.01 -4.71 9.18
CA LEU A 149 24.64 -5.53 8.01
C LEU A 149 25.59 -5.33 6.84
N ARG A 150 25.53 -6.23 5.85
CA ARG A 150 26.30 -6.10 4.61
C ARG A 150 25.84 -4.86 3.82
N ARG A 151 26.81 -4.05 3.36
CA ARG A 151 26.57 -2.85 2.55
C ARG A 151 27.03 -2.98 1.09
N CYS A 152 27.98 -3.89 0.84
CA CYS A 152 28.60 -4.07 -0.47
C CYS A 152 27.76 -4.95 -1.41
N HIS A 153 27.83 -4.71 -2.71
CA HIS A 153 27.18 -5.52 -3.74
C HIS A 153 28.02 -6.72 -4.20
N GLY A 154 29.31 -6.79 -3.84
CA GLY A 154 30.21 -7.87 -4.18
C GLY A 154 31.08 -8.29 -3.00
N PHE A 155 31.72 -9.47 -3.11
CA PHE A 155 32.64 -9.99 -2.08
C PHE A 155 34.06 -9.59 -2.43
N GLN A 156 34.66 -8.71 -1.64
CA GLN A 156 36.04 -8.19 -1.87
C GLN A 156 37.13 -9.10 -1.33
N LYS A 157 36.79 -10.23 -0.65
CA LYS A 157 37.70 -11.19 -0.03
C LYS A 157 38.66 -10.59 1.02
N ARG A 158 38.49 -9.33 1.42
CA ARG A 158 39.31 -8.65 2.43
C ARG A 158 38.43 -7.75 3.30
N PRO A 159 38.82 -7.46 4.57
CA PRO A 159 38.13 -6.50 5.43
C PRO A 159 38.13 -5.11 4.78
N CYS A 160 36.98 -4.44 4.88
CA CYS A 160 36.81 -3.05 4.42
C CYS A 160 36.65 -2.10 5.61
N LEU A 161 36.65 -0.79 5.33
CA LEU A 161 36.50 0.25 6.33
C LEU A 161 35.28 0.00 7.26
N TYR A 162 34.12 -0.33 6.68
CA TYR A 162 32.91 -0.57 7.46
C TYR A 162 33.02 -1.73 8.44
N TYR A 163 33.81 -2.73 8.12
CA TYR A 163 34.11 -3.83 9.06
C TYR A 163 34.93 -3.31 10.24
N HIS A 164 35.99 -2.55 9.99
CA HIS A 164 36.83 -1.99 11.04
C HIS A 164 36.07 -0.98 11.93
N MET A 165 35.10 -0.28 11.38
CA MET A 165 34.19 0.62 12.13
C MET A 165 33.08 -0.14 12.87
N GLY A 166 33.03 -1.46 12.85
CA GLY A 166 31.97 -2.27 13.49
C GLY A 166 30.59 -2.11 12.84
N GLN A 167 30.52 -1.57 11.62
CA GLN A 167 29.27 -1.32 10.87
C GLN A 167 28.94 -2.42 9.84
N CYS A 168 29.72 -3.49 9.79
CA CYS A 168 29.52 -4.65 8.93
C CYS A 168 30.05 -5.91 9.61
N LEU A 169 29.34 -7.03 9.48
CA LEU A 169 29.76 -8.33 10.04
C LEU A 169 30.88 -9.02 9.23
N GLY A 170 31.20 -8.53 8.02
CA GLY A 170 32.34 -9.01 7.24
C GLY A 170 32.09 -10.26 6.40
N ALA A 171 30.86 -10.47 5.91
CA ALA A 171 30.48 -11.61 5.07
C ALA A 171 31.34 -11.78 3.81
N CYS A 172 32.00 -10.70 3.35
CA CYS A 172 32.83 -10.74 2.15
C CYS A 172 34.14 -11.52 2.31
N PHE A 173 34.60 -11.80 3.53
CA PHE A 173 35.87 -12.51 3.79
C PHE A 173 35.75 -13.60 4.87
N LYS A 174 34.66 -13.64 5.63
CA LYS A 174 34.38 -14.68 6.62
C LYS A 174 32.95 -15.17 6.54
N THR A 175 32.71 -16.39 7.01
CA THR A 175 31.36 -16.90 7.17
C THR A 175 30.73 -16.31 8.43
N VAL A 176 29.61 -15.58 8.29
CA VAL A 176 28.84 -15.04 9.40
C VAL A 176 27.73 -16.04 9.75
N PRO A 177 27.55 -16.42 11.03
CA PRO A 177 26.44 -17.25 11.45
C PRO A 177 25.08 -16.60 11.15
N VAL A 178 24.13 -17.38 10.66
CA VAL A 178 22.76 -16.89 10.34
C VAL A 178 22.11 -16.27 11.58
N ALA A 179 22.33 -16.86 12.75
CA ALA A 179 21.79 -16.35 14.02
C ALA A 179 22.21 -14.89 14.34
N GLU A 180 23.44 -14.49 13.94
CA GLU A 180 23.88 -13.10 14.12
C GLU A 180 23.07 -12.14 13.23
N TYR A 181 22.82 -12.52 11.97
CA TYR A 181 21.97 -11.74 11.07
C TYR A 181 20.52 -11.68 11.56
N ASP A 182 19.96 -12.80 12.00
CA ASP A 182 18.59 -12.86 12.53
C ASP A 182 18.41 -11.94 13.73
N ALA A 183 19.40 -11.90 14.64
CA ALA A 183 19.39 -10.98 15.76
C ALA A 183 19.38 -9.51 15.32
N GLN A 184 20.20 -9.14 14.31
CA GLN A 184 20.21 -7.77 13.76
C GLN A 184 18.91 -7.45 13.05
N ILE A 185 18.41 -8.35 12.20
CA ILE A 185 17.13 -8.17 11.48
C ILE A 185 15.99 -7.96 12.47
N LYS A 186 15.92 -8.76 13.55
CA LYS A 186 14.89 -8.60 14.59
C LYS A 186 14.94 -7.21 15.23
N ARG A 187 16.13 -6.69 15.54
CA ARG A 187 16.33 -5.35 16.11
C ARG A 187 15.94 -4.26 15.13
N ILE A 188 16.35 -4.37 13.85
CA ILE A 188 16.00 -3.42 12.78
C ILE A 188 14.49 -3.42 12.55
N LYS A 189 13.85 -4.58 12.51
CA LYS A 189 12.38 -4.68 12.38
C LYS A 189 11.67 -4.02 13.56
N SER A 190 12.17 -4.21 14.79
CA SER A 190 11.64 -3.56 15.99
C SER A 190 11.75 -2.03 15.86
N PHE A 191 12.91 -1.52 15.47
CA PHE A 191 13.13 -0.09 15.25
C PHE A 191 12.22 0.48 14.16
N LEU A 192 12.16 -0.17 12.99
CA LEU A 192 11.33 0.25 11.86
C LEU A 192 9.81 0.13 12.14
N ASN A 193 9.43 -0.62 13.15
CA ASN A 193 8.05 -0.69 13.67
C ASN A 193 7.77 0.30 14.81
N GLY A 194 8.73 1.19 15.14
CA GLY A 194 8.55 2.28 16.11
C GLY A 194 8.91 1.94 17.55
N HIS A 195 9.48 0.78 17.82
CA HIS A 195 9.94 0.43 19.17
C HIS A 195 11.34 1.02 19.41
N VAL A 196 11.43 2.34 19.53
CA VAL A 196 12.71 3.07 19.62
C VAL A 196 13.29 3.10 21.02
N GLU A 197 12.48 2.90 22.07
CA GLU A 197 12.92 2.99 23.46
C GLU A 197 14.00 1.96 23.83
N THR A 198 13.88 0.74 23.31
CA THR A 198 14.89 -0.29 23.52
C THR A 198 16.25 0.10 22.91
N VAL A 199 16.19 0.73 21.72
CA VAL A 199 17.38 1.19 21.01
C VAL A 199 18.02 2.37 21.74
N LYS A 200 17.22 3.33 22.21
CA LYS A 200 17.71 4.46 23.03
C LYS A 200 18.45 3.96 24.26
N LYS A 201 17.83 3.07 25.06
CA LYS A 201 18.46 2.48 26.24
C LYS A 201 19.79 1.79 25.93
N GLN A 202 19.88 1.05 24.83
CA GLN A 202 21.11 0.38 24.44
C GLN A 202 22.20 1.36 23.99
N LEU A 203 21.85 2.40 23.23
CA LEU A 203 22.78 3.42 22.79
C LEU A 203 23.28 4.25 23.96
N THR A 204 22.40 4.64 24.91
CA THR A 204 22.79 5.36 26.14
C THR A 204 23.79 4.54 26.94
N LYS A 205 23.48 3.25 27.21
CA LYS A 205 24.41 2.38 27.93
C LYS A 205 25.78 2.27 27.27
N ARG A 206 25.81 2.16 25.92
CA ARG A 206 27.07 2.10 25.16
C ARG A 206 27.81 3.43 25.16
N MET A 207 27.09 4.54 25.15
CA MET A 207 27.67 5.89 25.25
C MET A 207 28.32 6.11 26.61
N ASP A 208 27.62 5.73 27.70
CA ASP A 208 28.13 5.86 29.06
C ASP A 208 29.37 4.97 29.27
N GLN A 209 29.38 3.76 28.71
CA GLN A 209 30.53 2.87 28.75
C GLN A 209 31.71 3.46 27.99
N ALA A 210 31.51 3.94 26.76
CA ALA A 210 32.57 4.57 25.97
C ALA A 210 33.14 5.82 26.65
N ALA A 211 32.29 6.60 27.33
CA ALA A 211 32.75 7.74 28.14
C ALA A 211 33.58 7.30 29.36
N ALA A 212 33.16 6.22 30.04
CA ALA A 212 33.92 5.65 31.14
C ALA A 212 35.28 5.08 30.71
N ASP A 213 35.35 4.52 29.51
CA ASP A 213 36.57 3.98 28.91
C ASP A 213 37.44 5.09 28.25
N LEU A 214 37.05 6.38 28.41
CA LEU A 214 37.71 7.57 27.84
C LEU A 214 37.73 7.60 26.30
N GLU A 215 36.87 6.83 25.63
CA GLU A 215 36.67 6.80 24.19
C GLU A 215 35.72 7.95 23.75
N PHE A 216 36.14 9.22 23.92
CA PHE A 216 35.27 10.40 23.76
C PHE A 216 34.71 10.56 22.35
N GLU A 217 35.45 10.24 21.30
CA GLU A 217 34.96 10.31 19.92
C GLU A 217 33.80 9.32 19.70
N ARG A 218 33.94 8.10 20.23
CA ARG A 218 32.90 7.09 20.16
C ARG A 218 31.67 7.46 20.97
N ALA A 219 31.87 8.03 22.17
CA ALA A 219 30.78 8.54 22.99
C ALA A 219 30.00 9.69 22.25
N ALA A 220 30.73 10.59 21.59
CA ALA A 220 30.12 11.65 20.77
C ALA A 220 29.31 11.10 19.59
N GLU A 221 29.84 10.10 18.86
CA GLU A 221 29.07 9.42 17.79
C GLU A 221 27.77 8.79 18.29
N LEU A 222 27.82 8.14 19.46
CA LEU A 222 26.65 7.50 20.08
C LEU A 222 25.62 8.53 20.54
N ARG A 223 26.07 9.67 21.10
CA ARG A 223 25.22 10.84 21.42
C ARG A 223 24.53 11.37 20.17
N ASP A 224 25.27 11.54 19.08
CA ASP A 224 24.68 12.06 17.82
C ASP A 224 23.65 11.08 17.23
N GLN A 225 23.83 9.78 17.40
CA GLN A 225 22.81 8.76 17.06
C GLN A 225 21.57 8.87 17.94
N LEU A 226 21.70 9.15 19.24
CA LEU A 226 20.59 9.40 20.16
C LEU A 226 19.83 10.67 19.77
N ASN A 227 20.52 11.76 19.51
CA ASN A 227 19.94 13.02 19.03
C ASN A 227 19.16 12.83 17.71
N TYR A 228 19.69 12.02 16.78
CA TYR A 228 18.97 11.70 15.54
C TYR A 228 17.65 10.98 15.81
N ILE A 229 17.64 10.00 16.71
CA ILE A 229 16.41 9.30 17.10
C ILE A 229 15.41 10.30 17.68
N GLU A 230 15.83 11.18 18.58
CA GLU A 230 14.96 12.16 19.24
C GLU A 230 14.37 13.15 18.23
N MET A 231 15.18 13.73 17.38
CA MET A 231 14.70 14.63 16.31
C MET A 231 13.74 13.93 15.34
N THR A 232 13.97 12.66 15.04
CA THR A 232 13.09 11.88 14.17
C THR A 232 11.78 11.55 14.88
N VAL A 233 11.82 11.34 16.19
CA VAL A 233 10.64 11.09 17.02
C VAL A 233 9.82 12.37 17.23
N GLU A 234 10.43 13.51 17.48
CA GLU A 234 9.74 14.77 17.79
C GLU A 234 9.09 15.45 16.57
N LYS A 235 9.70 15.37 15.38
CA LYS A 235 9.24 16.09 14.17
C LYS A 235 7.92 15.58 13.59
N GLN A 236 7.38 14.46 14.07
CA GLN A 236 6.14 13.89 13.53
C GLN A 236 5.04 13.89 14.57
N LYS A 237 3.89 14.51 14.24
CA LYS A 237 2.68 14.46 15.07
C LYS A 237 2.26 13.00 15.30
N ILE A 238 2.18 12.59 16.58
CA ILE A 238 1.57 11.33 16.98
C ILE A 238 0.06 11.41 16.70
N ILE A 239 -0.47 10.48 15.91
CA ILE A 239 -1.89 10.43 15.52
C ILE A 239 -2.65 9.34 16.28
N SER A 240 -1.94 8.34 16.78
CA SER A 240 -2.52 7.19 17.47
C SER A 240 -1.73 6.82 18.70
N ASN A 241 -2.39 6.21 19.68
CA ASN A 241 -1.76 5.73 20.91
C ASN A 241 -1.07 4.37 20.73
N ASP A 242 -1.20 3.75 19.57
CA ASP A 242 -0.56 2.48 19.25
C ASP A 242 0.27 2.56 17.95
N ASN A 243 1.21 1.62 17.79
CA ASN A 243 2.12 1.55 16.64
C ASN A 243 1.58 0.69 15.49
N THR A 244 0.30 0.32 15.50
CA THR A 244 -0.28 -0.54 14.45
C THR A 244 -0.21 0.15 13.09
N PRO A 245 0.42 -0.45 12.07
CA PRO A 245 0.41 0.08 10.72
C PRO A 245 -1.00 0.10 10.15
N ARG A 246 -1.49 1.31 9.82
CA ARG A 246 -2.84 1.54 9.28
C ARG A 246 -2.80 2.35 8.01
N ASP A 247 -3.76 2.10 7.13
CA ASP A 247 -4.10 3.00 6.03
C ASP A 247 -5.53 3.46 6.24
N LEU A 248 -5.73 4.78 6.27
CA LEU A 248 -7.06 5.37 6.40
C LEU A 248 -7.49 5.91 5.05
N PHE A 249 -8.64 5.45 4.61
CA PHE A 249 -9.30 5.91 3.40
C PHE A 249 -10.50 6.77 3.76
N ASN A 250 -10.65 7.88 3.07
CA ASN A 250 -11.86 8.70 3.16
C ASN A 250 -12.17 9.32 1.80
N PHE A 251 -13.43 9.70 1.59
CA PHE A 251 -13.86 10.35 0.36
C PHE A 251 -14.84 11.48 0.63
N TYR A 252 -14.91 12.38 -0.34
CA TYR A 252 -15.90 13.43 -0.42
C TYR A 252 -16.47 13.48 -1.83
N LEU A 253 -17.80 13.53 -1.96
CA LEU A 253 -18.52 13.60 -3.22
C LEU A 253 -19.12 14.99 -3.39
N ASP A 254 -18.79 15.65 -4.47
CA ASP A 254 -19.39 16.93 -4.86
C ASP A 254 -19.55 17.02 -6.38
N LYS A 255 -20.70 17.48 -6.83
CA LYS A 255 -21.02 17.72 -8.26
C LYS A 255 -20.59 16.59 -9.22
N GLY A 256 -20.76 15.34 -8.80
CA GLY A 256 -20.37 14.17 -9.60
C GLY A 256 -18.87 13.85 -9.60
N TRP A 257 -18.09 14.51 -8.73
CA TRP A 257 -16.67 14.22 -8.53
C TRP A 257 -16.38 13.62 -7.16
N LEU A 258 -15.68 12.51 -7.15
CA LEU A 258 -15.24 11.81 -5.96
C LEU A 258 -13.77 12.18 -5.64
N SER A 259 -13.57 12.89 -4.54
CA SER A 259 -12.24 13.18 -4.01
C SER A 259 -11.89 12.12 -2.97
N ILE A 260 -10.95 11.24 -3.29
CA ILE A 260 -10.46 10.19 -2.38
C ILE A 260 -9.16 10.65 -1.74
N GLN A 261 -9.03 10.42 -0.44
CA GLN A 261 -7.82 10.65 0.32
C GLN A 261 -7.39 9.37 1.00
N VAL A 262 -6.09 9.08 0.92
CA VAL A 262 -5.46 7.95 1.58
C VAL A 262 -4.38 8.48 2.52
N PHE A 263 -4.45 8.10 3.78
CA PHE A 263 -3.46 8.46 4.80
C PHE A 263 -2.73 7.20 5.24
N PHE A 264 -1.42 7.23 5.15
CA PHE A 264 -0.55 6.12 5.55
C PHE A 264 -0.03 6.39 6.96
N ILE A 265 -0.49 5.59 7.92
CA ILE A 265 -0.11 5.71 9.33
C ILE A 265 0.84 4.57 9.65
N ARG A 266 2.06 4.91 10.07
CA ARG A 266 3.09 3.96 10.50
C ARG A 266 3.72 4.51 11.78
N GLN A 267 3.97 3.63 12.76
CA GLN A 267 4.59 4.04 14.04
C GLN A 267 3.79 5.15 14.73
N ALA A 268 2.47 5.04 14.76
CA ALA A 268 1.54 6.05 15.27
C ALA A 268 1.61 7.42 14.57
N ARG A 269 2.25 7.53 13.40
CA ARG A 269 2.52 8.79 12.69
C ARG A 269 2.00 8.77 11.28
N LEU A 270 1.58 9.95 10.81
CA LEU A 270 1.22 10.14 9.41
C LEU A 270 2.48 10.22 8.55
N MET A 271 2.80 9.14 7.85
CA MET A 271 3.93 9.11 6.94
C MET A 271 3.64 9.84 5.64
N LYS A 272 2.41 9.73 5.13
CA LYS A 272 2.02 10.29 3.84
C LYS A 272 0.52 10.47 3.72
N ARG A 273 0.15 11.42 2.83
CA ARG A 273 -1.22 11.63 2.34
C ARG A 273 -1.22 11.55 0.82
N GLU A 274 -2.15 10.79 0.26
CA GLU A 274 -2.41 10.73 -1.18
C GLU A 274 -3.81 11.26 -1.47
N LYS A 275 -3.95 12.07 -2.52
CA LYS A 275 -5.23 12.59 -2.98
C LYS A 275 -5.47 12.14 -4.41
N ARG A 276 -6.68 11.68 -4.69
CA ARG A 276 -7.16 11.34 -6.03
C ARG A 276 -8.52 11.97 -6.28
N LEU A 277 -8.77 12.35 -7.51
CA LEU A 277 -10.04 12.94 -7.94
C LEU A 277 -10.53 12.18 -9.16
N PHE A 278 -11.77 11.70 -9.09
CA PHE A 278 -12.40 10.93 -10.16
C PHE A 278 -13.84 11.40 -10.39
N PRO A 279 -14.32 11.44 -11.64
CA PRO A 279 -15.73 11.58 -11.92
C PRO A 279 -16.45 10.26 -11.62
N VAL A 280 -17.61 10.33 -10.97
CA VAL A 280 -18.40 9.17 -10.52
C VAL A 280 -19.29 8.65 -11.64
N VAL A 281 -19.38 7.33 -11.77
CA VAL A 281 -20.30 6.63 -12.70
C VAL A 281 -21.35 5.84 -11.92
N SER A 282 -20.98 5.30 -10.75
CA SER A 282 -21.87 4.54 -9.88
C SER A 282 -22.11 5.29 -8.55
N THR A 283 -22.35 4.59 -7.46
CA THR A 283 -22.44 5.22 -6.14
C THR A 283 -21.05 5.44 -5.53
N ALA A 284 -20.90 6.48 -4.72
CA ALA A 284 -19.61 6.78 -4.07
C ALA A 284 -19.05 5.61 -3.23
N PRO A 285 -19.86 4.84 -2.45
CA PRO A 285 -19.38 3.65 -1.74
C PRO A 285 -18.88 2.54 -2.68
N GLU A 286 -19.56 2.30 -3.81
CA GLU A 286 -19.12 1.31 -4.80
C GLU A 286 -17.79 1.69 -5.46
N GLU A 287 -17.67 2.95 -5.90
CA GLU A 287 -16.44 3.49 -6.49
C GLU A 287 -15.29 3.46 -5.49
N MET A 288 -15.55 3.78 -4.21
CA MET A 288 -14.56 3.74 -3.15
C MET A 288 -14.09 2.31 -2.87
N THR A 289 -15.01 1.35 -2.83
CA THR A 289 -14.67 -0.07 -2.65
C THR A 289 -13.81 -0.57 -3.81
N SER A 290 -14.22 -0.29 -5.04
CA SER A 290 -13.44 -0.62 -6.25
C SER A 290 -12.05 0.04 -6.23
N PHE A 291 -11.97 1.30 -5.80
CA PHE A 291 -10.70 2.01 -5.64
C PHE A 291 -9.77 1.31 -4.64
N ILE A 292 -10.25 0.97 -3.43
CA ILE A 292 -9.45 0.32 -2.38
C ILE A 292 -8.88 -1.02 -2.89
N LEU A 293 -9.73 -1.83 -3.52
CA LEU A 293 -9.31 -3.12 -4.03
C LEU A 293 -8.30 -3.01 -5.18
N GLN A 294 -8.52 -2.08 -6.12
CA GLN A 294 -7.54 -1.78 -7.18
C GLN A 294 -6.24 -1.23 -6.60
N PHE A 295 -6.32 -0.42 -5.54
CA PHE A 295 -5.17 0.18 -4.88
C PHE A 295 -4.23 -0.90 -4.33
N TYR A 296 -4.76 -1.87 -3.59
CA TYR A 296 -3.95 -2.96 -3.01
C TYR A 296 -3.62 -4.09 -4.00
N ASN A 297 -4.37 -4.22 -5.08
CA ASN A 297 -4.03 -5.18 -6.14
C ASN A 297 -2.81 -4.74 -6.97
N ARG A 298 -2.32 -3.52 -6.78
CA ARG A 298 -1.06 -3.06 -7.37
C ARG A 298 0.13 -3.69 -6.65
N LYS A 299 1.14 -4.10 -7.44
CA LYS A 299 2.37 -4.70 -6.91
C LYS A 299 3.15 -3.78 -5.96
N ASN A 300 2.90 -2.47 -5.99
CA ASN A 300 3.70 -1.46 -5.30
C ASN A 300 3.10 -1.01 -3.95
N ASN A 301 1.95 -1.53 -3.55
CA ASN A 301 1.31 -1.15 -2.29
C ASN A 301 1.38 -2.30 -1.29
N VAL A 302 2.03 -2.05 -0.15
CA VAL A 302 2.09 -3.01 0.96
C VAL A 302 0.80 -2.93 1.75
N LEU A 303 0.17 -4.08 2.00
CA LEU A 303 -0.96 -4.19 2.91
C LEU A 303 -0.52 -3.82 4.33
N PRO A 304 -1.23 -2.90 5.01
CA PRO A 304 -1.02 -2.62 6.43
C PRO A 304 -1.54 -3.77 7.31
N ARG A 305 -1.48 -3.62 8.62
CA ARG A 305 -2.15 -4.56 9.53
C ARG A 305 -3.66 -4.31 9.64
N GLU A 306 -4.09 -3.09 9.35
CA GLU A 306 -5.48 -2.69 9.45
C GLU A 306 -5.79 -1.58 8.44
N VAL A 307 -7.00 -1.61 7.88
CA VAL A 307 -7.52 -0.55 7.00
C VAL A 307 -8.71 0.12 7.68
N LEU A 308 -8.68 1.45 7.72
CA LEU A 308 -9.77 2.27 8.23
C LEU A 308 -10.54 2.88 7.05
N VAL A 309 -11.86 2.73 7.07
CA VAL A 309 -12.76 3.21 6.01
C VAL A 309 -13.95 3.96 6.60
N PRO A 310 -14.56 4.91 5.87
CA PRO A 310 -15.76 5.60 6.33
C PRO A 310 -16.96 4.66 6.42
N ASN A 311 -17.99 5.11 7.14
CA ASN A 311 -19.27 4.42 7.18
C ASN A 311 -19.88 4.28 5.78
N GLY A 312 -20.70 3.23 5.59
CA GLY A 312 -21.42 2.99 4.34
C GLY A 312 -20.70 2.06 3.35
N LEU A 313 -19.45 1.63 3.64
CA LEU A 313 -18.77 0.60 2.88
C LEU A 313 -19.02 -0.79 3.50
N ASP A 314 -19.03 -1.83 2.66
CA ASP A 314 -19.12 -3.23 3.10
C ASP A 314 -17.76 -3.70 3.64
N LYS A 315 -17.55 -3.50 4.94
CA LYS A 315 -16.29 -3.81 5.65
C LYS A 315 -15.98 -5.30 5.63
N GLN A 316 -17.01 -6.14 5.71
CA GLN A 316 -16.82 -7.59 5.74
C GLN A 316 -16.26 -8.06 4.39
N VAL A 317 -16.87 -7.64 3.29
CA VAL A 317 -16.38 -7.98 1.95
C VAL A 317 -14.95 -7.48 1.71
N LEU A 318 -14.64 -6.25 2.14
CA LEU A 318 -13.27 -5.71 2.03
C LEU A 318 -12.28 -6.52 2.86
N SER A 319 -12.64 -6.87 4.10
CA SER A 319 -11.79 -7.66 5.00
C SER A 319 -11.52 -9.07 4.43
N ASP A 320 -12.56 -9.72 3.90
CA ASP A 320 -12.46 -11.05 3.31
C ASP A 320 -11.60 -11.10 2.05
N ILE A 321 -11.63 -10.03 1.24
CA ILE A 321 -10.83 -9.94 0.00
C ILE A 321 -9.39 -9.58 0.32
N LEU A 322 -9.16 -8.62 1.22
CA LEU A 322 -7.83 -8.14 1.58
C LEU A 322 -7.08 -9.08 2.53
N GLY A 323 -7.81 -9.93 3.27
CA GLY A 323 -7.24 -10.83 4.28
C GLY A 323 -6.71 -10.11 5.53
N ILE A 324 -7.18 -8.87 5.78
CA ILE A 324 -6.81 -8.05 6.95
C ILE A 324 -8.04 -7.35 7.53
N PRO A 325 -8.02 -6.95 8.82
CA PRO A 325 -9.13 -6.23 9.44
C PRO A 325 -9.43 -4.90 8.73
N VAL A 326 -10.71 -4.67 8.45
CA VAL A 326 -11.24 -3.39 7.94
C VAL A 326 -12.23 -2.84 8.96
N ARG A 327 -11.97 -1.63 9.46
CA ARG A 327 -12.75 -0.99 10.52
C ARG A 327 -13.18 0.42 10.13
N THR A 328 -14.10 0.97 10.90
CA THR A 328 -14.44 2.40 10.89
C THR A 328 -13.65 3.10 12.01
N PRO A 329 -13.12 4.31 11.77
CA PRO A 329 -12.45 5.10 12.81
C PRO A 329 -13.32 5.36 14.01
#